data_b57adb73565ac31f0d47cd87904b1bab
#
_entry.id   b57adb73565ac31f0d47cd87904b1bab
#
_cell.length_a   1.000
_cell.length_b   1.000
_cell.length_c   1.000
_cell.angle_alpha   90.00
_cell.angle_beta   90.00
_cell.angle_gamma   90.00
#
_symmetry.space_group_name_H-M   'P 1'
#
loop_
_entity.id
_entity.type
_entity.pdbx_description
1 polymer ?
#
loop_
_entity_poly.entity_id
_entity_poly.type
_entity_poly.pdbx_seq_one_letter_code
_entity_poly.pdbx_strand_id
1 'polypeptide(L)'
;MVQGEKVAGRVLPVRHYGSVDVFLEAMESAQEGDVMVIDNGGRMDEACVGDLTVLEAEASGLAGMVVWGCHRDTQELLKIGFPVYSLGAVTAGPSRLDLRESDALTMAEIDEFTVSKEDVGFADDDGVLFVSANQVGEVLEVARSISDVERRQADGVRRGKRLRDQLRFGEYLEKRRADRNYTFRMHLSSFGGAIEE
;
A
#
# COMPACT_ATOMS: atom_id res chain seq x y z
N MET A 1 9.18 1.91 -8.16
CA MET A 1 8.43 0.66 -7.95
C MET A 1 9.21 -0.45 -8.63
N VAL A 2 9.72 -1.39 -7.89
CA VAL A 2 10.20 -2.66 -8.43
C VAL A 2 8.96 -3.50 -8.58
N GLN A 3 8.63 -3.94 -9.81
CA GLN A 3 7.39 -4.64 -10.16
C GLN A 3 7.13 -5.76 -9.15
N GLY A 4 6.11 -5.61 -8.34
CA GLY A 4 5.84 -6.48 -7.21
C GLY A 4 4.55 -7.25 -7.36
N GLU A 5 4.57 -8.46 -6.86
CA GLU A 5 3.37 -9.19 -6.51
C GLU A 5 2.61 -8.40 -5.43
N LYS A 6 1.31 -8.61 -5.32
CA LYS A 6 0.52 -8.03 -4.22
C LYS A 6 1.05 -8.52 -2.88
N VAL A 7 1.28 -7.60 -1.98
CA VAL A 7 1.85 -7.85 -0.66
C VAL A 7 0.82 -7.52 0.41
N ALA A 8 0.72 -8.37 1.41
CA ALA A 8 -0.03 -8.10 2.63
C ALA A 8 0.69 -8.75 3.82
N GLY A 9 0.84 -8.00 4.91
CA GLY A 9 1.47 -8.52 6.12
C GLY A 9 1.40 -7.53 7.27
N ARG A 10 1.71 -8.03 8.46
CA ARG A 10 1.86 -7.17 9.64
C ARG A 10 2.98 -6.16 9.40
N VAL A 11 2.77 -4.93 9.80
CA VAL A 11 3.79 -3.87 9.69
C VAL A 11 4.95 -4.15 10.65
N LEU A 12 6.18 -4.17 10.12
CA LEU A 12 7.42 -4.11 10.86
C LEU A 12 8.01 -2.70 10.69
N PRO A 13 7.73 -1.76 11.61
CA PRO A 13 8.08 -0.37 11.43
C PRO A 13 9.55 -0.12 11.72
N VAL A 14 10.18 0.74 10.90
CA VAL A 14 11.58 1.13 11.07
C VAL A 14 11.76 2.60 10.71
N ARG A 15 12.31 3.40 11.64
CA ARG A 15 12.74 4.78 11.36
C ARG A 15 14.24 4.82 11.07
N HIS A 16 14.57 5.17 9.83
CA HIS A 16 15.96 5.23 9.37
C HIS A 16 16.63 6.55 9.78
N TYR A 17 17.84 6.43 10.31
CA TYR A 17 18.62 7.57 10.82
C TYR A 17 19.98 7.75 10.10
N GLY A 18 20.17 7.09 8.95
CA GLY A 18 21.40 7.17 8.16
C GLY A 18 22.30 5.93 8.26
N SER A 19 21.87 4.88 8.98
CA SER A 19 22.63 3.65 9.14
C SER A 19 21.76 2.41 8.90
N VAL A 20 22.33 1.38 8.27
CA VAL A 20 21.65 0.13 7.92
C VAL A 20 21.40 -0.80 9.13
N ASP A 21 22.10 -0.60 10.22
CA ASP A 21 22.00 -1.44 11.41
C ASP A 21 20.58 -1.50 11.99
N VAL A 22 19.80 -0.42 11.87
CA VAL A 22 18.41 -0.39 12.32
C VAL A 22 17.52 -1.38 11.53
N PHE A 23 17.83 -1.62 10.26
CA PHE A 23 17.11 -2.61 9.45
C PHE A 23 17.46 -4.03 9.90
N LEU A 24 18.75 -4.30 10.11
CA LEU A 24 19.23 -5.61 10.58
C LEU A 24 18.64 -5.94 11.95
N GLU A 25 18.60 -4.97 12.87
CA GLU A 25 17.98 -5.15 14.19
C GLU A 25 16.45 -5.40 14.09
N ALA A 26 15.76 -4.71 13.18
CA ALA A 26 14.34 -4.97 12.93
C ALA A 26 14.11 -6.41 12.44
N MET A 27 14.96 -6.89 11.51
CA MET A 27 14.87 -8.24 10.94
C MET A 27 15.11 -9.34 11.98
N GLU A 28 15.94 -9.11 13.01
CA GLU A 28 16.09 -10.06 14.15
C GLU A 28 14.77 -10.34 14.89
N SER A 29 13.83 -9.39 14.86
CA SER A 29 12.50 -9.50 15.49
C SER A 29 11.36 -9.79 14.52
N ALA A 30 11.67 -9.96 13.23
CA ALA A 30 10.71 -10.19 12.19
C ALA A 30 9.99 -11.54 12.34
N GLN A 31 8.76 -11.60 11.85
CA GLN A 31 8.02 -12.83 11.66
C GLN A 31 7.84 -13.08 10.17
N GLU A 32 7.73 -14.35 9.78
CA GLU A 32 7.47 -14.72 8.39
C GLU A 32 6.21 -14.03 7.88
N GLY A 33 6.32 -13.36 6.75
CA GLY A 33 5.23 -12.61 6.13
C GLY A 33 5.07 -11.16 6.60
N ASP A 34 5.92 -10.64 7.49
CA ASP A 34 5.90 -9.23 7.86
C ASP A 34 6.25 -8.33 6.66
N VAL A 35 5.69 -7.14 6.64
CA VAL A 35 6.04 -6.07 5.69
C VAL A 35 6.86 -5.01 6.43
N MET A 36 8.12 -4.86 6.06
CA MET A 36 8.97 -3.82 6.65
C MET A 36 8.56 -2.44 6.09
N VAL A 37 8.21 -1.55 6.99
CA VAL A 37 7.81 -0.17 6.64
C VAL A 37 8.86 0.80 7.14
N ILE A 38 9.57 1.40 6.19
CA ILE A 38 10.75 2.23 6.45
C ILE A 38 10.39 3.70 6.30
N ASP A 39 10.45 4.43 7.41
CA ASP A 39 10.42 5.88 7.44
C ASP A 39 11.83 6.43 7.19
N ASN A 40 12.03 7.03 6.02
CA ASN A 40 13.23 7.82 5.69
C ASN A 40 12.88 9.31 5.49
N GLY A 41 11.80 9.79 6.11
CA GLY A 41 11.37 11.19 6.08
C GLY A 41 10.93 11.69 4.70
N GLY A 42 10.51 10.79 3.79
CA GLY A 42 10.15 11.16 2.41
C GLY A 42 11.33 11.66 1.57
N ARG A 43 12.57 11.39 1.97
CA ARG A 43 13.77 11.93 1.34
C ARG A 43 13.95 11.41 -0.09
N MET A 44 14.20 12.35 -1.00
CA MET A 44 14.44 12.10 -2.42
C MET A 44 15.90 12.33 -2.83
N ASP A 45 16.76 12.69 -1.89
CA ASP A 45 18.18 13.01 -2.10
C ASP A 45 19.13 11.89 -1.69
N GLU A 46 18.61 10.86 -1.02
CA GLU A 46 19.38 9.67 -0.63
C GLU A 46 18.56 8.39 -0.77
N ALA A 47 19.22 7.27 -1.07
CA ALA A 47 18.66 5.93 -1.05
C ALA A 47 19.05 5.23 0.25
N CYS A 48 18.06 4.83 1.06
CA CYS A 48 18.31 4.09 2.28
C CYS A 48 18.32 2.56 2.10
N VAL A 49 17.78 2.06 0.97
CA VAL A 49 17.67 0.64 0.65
C VAL A 49 18.38 0.33 -0.66
N GLY A 50 19.11 -0.78 -0.71
CA GLY A 50 19.75 -1.34 -1.89
C GLY A 50 19.65 -2.87 -1.90
N ASP A 51 20.33 -3.51 -2.82
CA ASP A 51 20.28 -4.95 -3.10
C ASP A 51 20.58 -5.84 -1.89
N LEU A 52 21.64 -5.54 -1.12
CA LEU A 52 22.01 -6.34 0.05
C LEU A 52 20.94 -6.28 1.15
N THR A 53 20.33 -5.11 1.37
CA THR A 53 19.25 -4.96 2.34
C THR A 53 18.01 -5.74 1.93
N VAL A 54 17.71 -5.77 0.63
CA VAL A 54 16.58 -6.50 0.06
C VAL A 54 16.80 -8.02 0.14
N LEU A 55 18.01 -8.51 -0.17
CA LEU A 55 18.37 -9.91 -0.01
C LEU A 55 18.25 -10.39 1.45
N GLU A 56 18.68 -9.57 2.40
CA GLU A 56 18.54 -9.87 3.83
C GLU A 56 17.07 -9.92 4.26
N ALA A 57 16.25 -9.00 3.74
CA ALA A 57 14.82 -9.00 4.01
C ALA A 57 14.12 -10.26 3.48
N GLU A 58 14.44 -10.68 2.26
CA GLU A 58 13.96 -11.93 1.67
C GLU A 58 14.40 -13.14 2.50
N ALA A 59 15.67 -13.21 2.87
CA ALA A 59 16.22 -14.28 3.70
C ALA A 59 15.62 -14.32 5.11
N SER A 60 15.18 -13.19 5.63
CA SER A 60 14.47 -13.07 6.92
C SER A 60 12.97 -13.43 6.84
N GLY A 61 12.48 -13.83 5.67
CA GLY A 61 11.10 -14.24 5.47
C GLY A 61 10.08 -13.09 5.40
N LEU A 62 10.52 -11.86 5.15
CA LEU A 62 9.62 -10.74 4.95
C LEU A 62 8.82 -10.90 3.66
N ALA A 63 7.59 -10.38 3.61
CA ALA A 63 6.74 -10.40 2.42
C ALA A 63 7.05 -9.24 1.45
N GLY A 64 7.63 -8.15 1.93
CA GLY A 64 7.96 -6.98 1.13
C GLY A 64 8.47 -5.81 1.96
N MET A 65 8.85 -4.76 1.27
CA MET A 65 9.29 -3.49 1.87
C MET A 65 8.47 -2.31 1.33
N VAL A 66 8.09 -1.41 2.21
CA VAL A 66 7.55 -0.08 1.91
C VAL A 66 8.54 0.96 2.41
N VAL A 67 9.00 1.83 1.54
CA VAL A 67 10.06 2.81 1.84
C VAL A 67 9.53 4.21 1.60
N TRP A 68 9.31 4.96 2.67
CA TRP A 68 9.03 6.39 2.59
C TRP A 68 10.34 7.15 2.35
N GLY A 69 10.82 7.04 1.13
CA GLY A 69 12.12 7.49 0.64
C GLY A 69 12.51 6.77 -0.65
N CYS A 70 13.79 6.81 -1.01
CA CYS A 70 14.29 6.22 -2.25
C CYS A 70 15.10 4.94 -2.01
N HIS A 71 15.14 4.12 -3.07
CA HIS A 71 16.02 2.97 -3.19
C HIS A 71 17.18 3.23 -4.19
N ARG A 72 18.14 2.31 -4.23
CA ARG A 72 19.17 2.21 -5.28
C ARG A 72 19.24 0.77 -5.82
N ASP A 73 20.16 0.52 -6.75
CA ASP A 73 20.42 -0.81 -7.30
C ASP A 73 19.21 -1.45 -8.01
N THR A 74 18.36 -0.61 -8.65
CA THR A 74 17.07 -1.01 -9.24
C THR A 74 17.15 -2.26 -10.12
N GLN A 75 18.21 -2.41 -10.93
CA GLN A 75 18.36 -3.59 -11.79
C GLN A 75 18.57 -4.88 -11.00
N GLU A 76 19.27 -4.79 -9.87
CA GLU A 76 19.47 -5.94 -8.99
C GLU A 76 18.20 -6.26 -8.21
N LEU A 77 17.48 -5.24 -7.72
CA LEU A 77 16.18 -5.44 -7.08
C LEU A 77 15.18 -6.15 -8.01
N LEU A 78 15.14 -5.77 -9.29
CA LEU A 78 14.32 -6.43 -10.31
C LEU A 78 14.69 -7.91 -10.52
N LYS A 79 15.97 -8.26 -10.43
CA LYS A 79 16.45 -9.65 -10.56
C LYS A 79 16.11 -10.48 -9.31
N ILE A 80 16.23 -9.89 -8.13
CA ILE A 80 15.84 -10.53 -6.87
C ILE A 80 14.33 -10.84 -6.91
N GLY A 81 13.51 -9.91 -7.40
CA GLY A 81 12.07 -10.08 -7.52
C GLY A 81 11.31 -9.88 -6.20
N PHE A 82 12.00 -9.49 -5.13
CA PHE A 82 11.37 -9.18 -3.85
C PHE A 82 10.61 -7.84 -3.94
N PRO A 83 9.36 -7.76 -3.43
CA PRO A 83 8.53 -6.57 -3.54
C PRO A 83 9.10 -5.37 -2.77
N VAL A 84 9.40 -4.26 -3.46
CA VAL A 84 9.85 -3.00 -2.87
C VAL A 84 9.04 -1.83 -3.42
N TYR A 85 8.34 -1.13 -2.56
CA TYR A 85 7.55 0.06 -2.84
C TYR A 85 8.25 1.28 -2.28
N SER A 86 8.61 2.24 -3.12
CA SER A 86 9.37 3.43 -2.73
C SER A 86 8.96 4.64 -3.54
N LEU A 87 9.38 5.82 -3.14
CA LEU A 87 9.13 7.07 -3.87
C LEU A 87 9.95 7.19 -5.16
N GLY A 88 11.02 6.38 -5.31
CA GLY A 88 11.85 6.41 -6.51
C GLY A 88 13.25 5.85 -6.30
N ALA A 89 14.10 6.03 -7.31
CA ALA A 89 15.49 5.59 -7.29
C ALA A 89 16.45 6.77 -7.30
N VAL A 90 17.50 6.71 -6.47
CA VAL A 90 18.60 7.66 -6.45
C VAL A 90 19.90 6.94 -6.14
N THR A 91 21.02 7.40 -6.70
CA THR A 91 22.31 6.69 -6.59
C THR A 91 23.05 6.98 -5.28
N ALA A 92 22.79 8.15 -4.65
CA ALA A 92 23.48 8.57 -3.43
C ALA A 92 22.94 7.78 -2.23
N GLY A 93 23.82 7.17 -1.46
CA GLY A 93 23.48 6.65 -0.13
C GLY A 93 23.46 7.75 0.92
N PRO A 94 23.02 7.46 2.16
CA PRO A 94 23.03 8.43 3.24
C PRO A 94 24.44 8.92 3.54
N SER A 95 24.63 10.23 3.63
CA SER A 95 25.85 10.85 4.14
C SER A 95 25.69 11.40 5.56
N ARG A 96 24.46 11.33 6.09
CA ARG A 96 24.10 11.72 7.46
C ARG A 96 24.20 10.52 8.40
N LEU A 97 24.33 10.82 9.67
CA LEU A 97 24.12 9.90 10.77
C LEU A 97 23.46 10.68 11.89
N ASP A 98 22.15 10.62 11.94
CA ASP A 98 21.35 11.33 12.94
C ASP A 98 21.33 10.58 14.28
N LEU A 99 20.77 11.20 15.31
CA LEU A 99 20.54 10.52 16.56
C LEU A 99 19.40 9.50 16.37
N ARG A 100 19.69 8.23 16.70
CA ARG A 100 18.66 7.20 16.68
C ARG A 100 17.64 7.46 17.80
N GLU A 101 16.38 7.54 17.44
CA GLU A 101 15.28 7.71 18.37
C GLU A 101 14.94 6.39 19.09
N SER A 102 14.41 6.49 20.31
CA SER A 102 14.09 5.32 21.14
C SER A 102 12.94 4.47 20.59
N ASP A 103 12.09 5.07 19.77
CA ASP A 103 10.92 4.45 19.12
C ASP A 103 11.18 4.00 17.67
N ALA A 104 12.43 4.04 17.22
CA ALA A 104 12.83 3.74 15.84
C ALA A 104 12.37 2.35 15.31
N LEU A 105 12.01 1.41 16.18
CA LEU A 105 11.50 0.07 15.85
C LEU A 105 10.07 -0.17 16.32
N THR A 106 9.36 0.88 16.73
CA THR A 106 8.00 0.76 17.25
C THR A 106 6.97 1.46 16.39
N MET A 107 7.36 2.51 15.68
CA MET A 107 6.50 3.24 14.75
C MET A 107 7.30 3.83 13.59
N ALA A 108 6.63 4.08 12.47
CA ALA A 108 7.15 4.76 11.29
C ALA A 108 6.14 5.82 10.82
N GLU A 109 6.65 6.96 10.36
CA GLU A 109 5.83 8.02 9.78
C GLU A 109 5.89 7.92 8.26
N ILE A 110 4.73 7.80 7.62
CA ILE A 110 4.57 7.71 6.18
C ILE A 110 3.64 8.84 5.76
N ASP A 111 4.22 9.94 5.29
CA ASP A 111 3.51 11.18 5.01
C ASP A 111 2.77 11.69 6.28
N GLU A 112 1.46 11.76 6.27
CA GLU A 112 0.63 12.16 7.41
C GLU A 112 0.19 10.99 8.31
N PHE A 113 0.60 9.77 7.99
CA PHE A 113 0.19 8.56 8.71
C PHE A 113 1.29 8.04 9.63
N THR A 114 0.93 7.70 10.85
CA THR A 114 1.80 6.94 11.76
C THR A 114 1.36 5.49 11.75
N VAL A 115 2.28 4.58 11.50
CA VAL A 115 2.04 3.13 11.47
C VAL A 115 2.90 2.40 12.50
N SER A 116 2.39 1.28 13.00
CA SER A 116 3.00 0.48 14.06
C SER A 116 2.84 -1.02 13.81
N LYS A 117 3.32 -1.86 14.73
CA LYS A 117 3.10 -3.33 14.68
C LYS A 117 1.63 -3.75 14.86
N GLU A 118 0.75 -2.83 15.20
CA GLU A 118 -0.70 -3.05 15.31
C GLU A 118 -1.43 -2.86 13.98
N ASP A 119 -0.69 -2.54 12.91
CA ASP A 119 -1.24 -2.32 11.58
C ASP A 119 -0.86 -3.45 10.63
N VAL A 120 -1.68 -3.61 9.59
CA VAL A 120 -1.42 -4.48 8.44
C VAL A 120 -1.24 -3.60 7.22
N GLY A 121 -0.11 -3.78 6.53
CA GLY A 121 0.18 -3.13 5.27
C GLY A 121 -0.32 -3.99 4.09
N PHE A 122 -0.92 -3.33 3.11
CA PHE A 122 -1.28 -3.90 1.81
C PHE A 122 -0.61 -3.05 0.74
N ALA A 123 0.01 -3.68 -0.24
CA ALA A 123 0.66 -2.95 -1.32
C ALA A 123 0.51 -3.68 -2.66
N ASP A 124 0.33 -2.92 -3.72
CA ASP A 124 0.33 -3.39 -5.10
C ASP A 124 0.80 -2.27 -6.05
N ASP A 125 0.58 -2.44 -7.36
CA ASP A 125 1.01 -1.47 -8.38
C ASP A 125 0.33 -0.10 -8.25
N ASP A 126 -0.81 -0.01 -7.56
CA ASP A 126 -1.56 1.24 -7.36
C ASP A 126 -1.09 2.02 -6.11
N GLY A 127 -0.38 1.36 -5.19
CA GLY A 127 0.17 2.00 -3.98
C GLY A 127 0.14 1.15 -2.73
N VAL A 128 0.09 1.83 -1.59
CA VAL A 128 0.14 1.21 -0.26
C VAL A 128 -1.04 1.68 0.59
N LEU A 129 -1.64 0.74 1.31
CA LEU A 129 -2.71 0.98 2.27
C LEU A 129 -2.35 0.36 3.62
N PHE A 130 -2.60 1.08 4.69
CA PHE A 130 -2.48 0.56 6.06
C PHE A 130 -3.84 0.48 6.73
N VAL A 131 -4.08 -0.63 7.42
CA VAL A 131 -5.34 -0.88 8.15
C VAL A 131 -4.99 -1.41 9.52
N SER A 132 -5.60 -0.87 10.57
CA SER A 132 -5.41 -1.40 11.92
C SER A 132 -5.84 -2.87 12.00
N ALA A 133 -5.01 -3.72 12.61
CA ALA A 133 -5.21 -5.17 12.62
C ALA A 133 -6.59 -5.61 13.16
N ASN A 134 -7.15 -4.83 14.09
CA ASN A 134 -8.48 -5.09 14.64
C ASN A 134 -9.64 -4.78 13.67
N GLN A 135 -9.39 -4.03 12.59
CA GLN A 135 -10.39 -3.65 11.57
C GLN A 135 -10.23 -4.45 10.27
N VAL A 136 -9.12 -5.16 10.07
CA VAL A 136 -8.82 -5.86 8.82
C VAL A 136 -9.95 -6.79 8.39
N GLY A 137 -10.55 -7.53 9.34
CA GLY A 137 -11.62 -8.47 9.03
C GLY A 137 -12.84 -7.78 8.40
N GLU A 138 -13.30 -6.70 9.01
CA GLU A 138 -14.43 -5.90 8.53
C GLU A 138 -14.13 -5.23 7.18
N VAL A 139 -12.95 -4.61 7.07
CA VAL A 139 -12.51 -3.96 5.83
C VAL A 139 -12.44 -4.96 4.67
N LEU A 140 -11.89 -6.16 4.88
CA LEU A 140 -11.80 -7.19 3.84
C LEU A 140 -13.17 -7.75 3.44
N GLU A 141 -14.12 -7.87 4.36
CA GLU A 141 -15.48 -8.28 4.06
C GLU A 141 -16.17 -7.27 3.14
N VAL A 142 -16.10 -5.99 3.47
CA VAL A 142 -16.65 -4.91 2.65
C VAL A 142 -15.95 -4.85 1.30
N ALA A 143 -14.62 -4.89 1.26
CA ALA A 143 -13.85 -4.86 0.02
C ALA A 143 -14.19 -6.02 -0.93
N ARG A 144 -14.38 -7.24 -0.39
CA ARG A 144 -14.83 -8.40 -1.19
C ARG A 144 -16.21 -8.16 -1.79
N SER A 145 -17.14 -7.64 -1.01
CA SER A 145 -18.49 -7.34 -1.48
C SER A 145 -18.46 -6.36 -2.65
N ILE A 146 -17.68 -5.28 -2.53
CA ILE A 146 -17.48 -4.28 -3.59
C ILE A 146 -16.85 -4.94 -4.82
N SER A 147 -15.74 -5.63 -4.66
CA SER A 147 -15.01 -6.30 -5.74
C SER A 147 -15.90 -7.31 -6.51
N ASP A 148 -16.75 -8.05 -5.81
CA ASP A 148 -17.66 -9.00 -6.46
C ASP A 148 -18.73 -8.29 -7.32
N VAL A 149 -19.22 -7.12 -6.88
CA VAL A 149 -20.15 -6.32 -7.69
C VAL A 149 -19.43 -5.78 -8.91
N GLU A 150 -18.26 -5.21 -8.75
CA GLU A 150 -17.46 -4.63 -9.85
C GLU A 150 -17.06 -5.69 -10.89
N ARG A 151 -16.64 -6.87 -10.45
CA ARG A 151 -16.37 -8.00 -11.38
C ARG A 151 -17.56 -8.38 -12.19
N ARG A 152 -18.77 -8.48 -11.59
CA ARG A 152 -20.02 -8.76 -12.33
C ARG A 152 -20.33 -7.66 -13.35
N GLN A 153 -20.11 -6.40 -12.98
CA GLN A 153 -20.31 -5.25 -13.88
C GLN A 153 -19.30 -5.28 -15.04
N ALA A 154 -18.01 -5.51 -14.74
CA ALA A 154 -16.97 -5.64 -15.76
C ALA A 154 -17.27 -6.78 -16.75
N ASP A 155 -17.70 -7.94 -16.26
CA ASP A 155 -18.11 -9.06 -17.09
C ASP A 155 -19.36 -8.73 -17.92
N GLY A 156 -20.26 -7.95 -17.38
CA GLY A 156 -21.40 -7.42 -18.13
C GLY A 156 -20.94 -6.57 -19.30
N VAL A 157 -19.99 -5.65 -19.07
CA VAL A 157 -19.43 -4.80 -20.12
C VAL A 157 -18.72 -5.64 -21.20
N ARG A 158 -17.88 -6.61 -20.81
CA ARG A 158 -17.19 -7.53 -21.74
C ARG A 158 -18.18 -8.31 -22.63
N ARG A 159 -19.38 -8.60 -22.12
CA ARG A 159 -20.48 -9.23 -22.87
C ARG A 159 -21.38 -8.26 -23.61
N GLY A 160 -21.01 -6.98 -23.73
CA GLY A 160 -21.72 -5.95 -24.51
C GLY A 160 -22.79 -5.19 -23.74
N LYS A 161 -23.03 -5.44 -22.46
CA LYS A 161 -23.95 -4.67 -21.63
C LYS A 161 -23.25 -3.43 -21.07
N ARG A 162 -23.60 -2.26 -21.61
CA ARG A 162 -22.94 -1.01 -21.21
C ARG A 162 -23.08 -0.75 -19.71
N LEU A 163 -22.05 -0.20 -19.07
CA LEU A 163 -22.05 0.13 -17.65
C LEU A 163 -23.23 1.04 -17.27
N ARG A 164 -23.51 2.08 -18.08
CA ARG A 164 -24.64 3.00 -17.86
C ARG A 164 -26.01 2.31 -17.86
N ASP A 165 -26.17 1.21 -18.59
CA ASP A 165 -27.40 0.43 -18.60
C ASP A 165 -27.51 -0.43 -17.34
N GLN A 166 -26.39 -0.99 -16.88
CA GLN A 166 -26.31 -1.74 -15.62
C GLN A 166 -26.61 -0.87 -14.41
N LEU A 167 -26.18 0.39 -14.44
CA LEU A 167 -26.34 1.38 -13.37
C LEU A 167 -27.65 2.19 -13.48
N ARG A 168 -28.55 1.85 -14.41
CA ARG A 168 -29.81 2.59 -14.65
C ARG A 168 -29.58 4.10 -14.78
N PHE A 169 -28.54 4.49 -15.48
CA PHE A 169 -28.08 5.88 -15.52
C PHE A 169 -29.12 6.85 -16.12
N GLY A 170 -29.99 6.37 -16.98
CA GLY A 170 -31.16 7.14 -17.49
C GLY A 170 -32.09 7.57 -16.36
N GLU A 171 -32.44 6.65 -15.44
CA GLU A 171 -33.32 6.94 -14.29
C GLU A 171 -32.64 7.96 -13.35
N TYR A 172 -31.31 7.83 -13.14
CA TYR A 172 -30.56 8.82 -12.39
C TYR A 172 -30.70 10.22 -12.99
N LEU A 173 -30.48 10.36 -14.28
CA LEU A 173 -30.58 11.66 -14.96
C LEU A 173 -32.01 12.28 -14.84
N GLU A 174 -33.06 11.50 -14.90
CA GLU A 174 -34.44 11.96 -14.71
C GLU A 174 -34.65 12.47 -13.28
N LYS A 175 -34.23 11.69 -12.25
CA LYS A 175 -34.35 12.09 -10.86
C LYS A 175 -33.52 13.35 -10.55
N ARG A 176 -32.29 13.43 -11.07
CA ARG A 176 -31.43 14.61 -10.92
C ARG A 176 -31.99 15.87 -11.58
N ARG A 177 -32.73 15.74 -12.68
CA ARG A 177 -33.44 16.88 -13.32
C ARG A 177 -34.60 17.39 -12.45
N ALA A 178 -35.27 16.49 -11.77
CA ALA A 178 -36.36 16.81 -10.85
C ALA A 178 -35.84 17.38 -9.51
N ASP A 179 -34.75 16.81 -9.00
CA ASP A 179 -34.11 17.24 -7.74
C ASP A 179 -32.60 17.37 -7.94
N ARG A 180 -32.09 18.62 -7.89
CA ARG A 180 -30.65 18.92 -8.05
C ARG A 180 -29.79 18.37 -6.93
N ASN A 181 -30.35 18.04 -5.77
CA ASN A 181 -29.65 17.46 -4.63
C ASN A 181 -29.56 15.93 -4.73
N TYR A 182 -30.27 15.31 -5.70
CA TYR A 182 -30.18 13.86 -5.90
C TYR A 182 -28.82 13.48 -6.46
N THR A 183 -27.98 12.82 -5.64
CA THR A 183 -26.62 12.41 -5.98
C THR A 183 -26.60 11.04 -6.66
N PHE A 184 -25.51 10.75 -7.36
CA PHE A 184 -25.33 9.42 -7.95
C PHE A 184 -25.18 8.35 -6.86
N ARG A 185 -24.55 8.69 -5.72
CA ARG A 185 -24.48 7.86 -4.53
C ARG A 185 -25.86 7.42 -4.04
N MET A 186 -26.79 8.37 -3.86
CA MET A 186 -28.17 8.06 -3.47
C MET A 186 -28.86 7.13 -4.50
N HIS A 187 -28.56 7.31 -5.78
CA HIS A 187 -29.08 6.45 -6.83
C HIS A 187 -28.56 5.02 -6.71
N LEU A 188 -27.24 4.84 -6.57
CA LEU A 188 -26.60 3.53 -6.44
C LEU A 188 -27.06 2.79 -5.18
N SER A 189 -27.12 3.48 -4.05
CA SER A 189 -27.60 2.91 -2.78
C SER A 189 -29.03 2.39 -2.87
N SER A 190 -29.88 2.96 -3.76
CA SER A 190 -31.28 2.54 -3.92
C SER A 190 -31.47 1.12 -4.50
N PHE A 191 -30.43 0.52 -5.10
CA PHE A 191 -30.51 -0.82 -5.71
C PHE A 191 -29.24 -1.69 -5.50
N GLY A 192 -28.37 -1.29 -4.59
CA GLY A 192 -27.16 -2.06 -4.25
C GLY A 192 -26.11 -2.07 -5.37
N GLY A 193 -26.06 -1.02 -6.17
CA GLY A 193 -24.99 -0.80 -7.15
C GLY A 193 -23.75 -0.31 -6.43
N ALA A 194 -22.72 -1.14 -6.29
CA ALA A 194 -21.43 -0.67 -5.81
C ALA A 194 -20.70 -0.02 -6.97
N ILE A 195 -20.28 1.20 -6.80
CA ILE A 195 -19.17 1.86 -7.46
C ILE A 195 -18.63 2.82 -6.42
N GLU A 196 -17.30 2.77 -6.18
CA GLU A 196 -16.49 3.77 -5.50
C GLU A 196 -17.28 4.75 -4.60
N GLU A 197 -17.58 4.37 -3.42
CA GLU A 197 -18.13 5.32 -2.45
C GLU A 197 -17.67 5.03 -1.05
#